data_913d2d2d0bfaeec2db85aed832157297
#
_entry.id   913d2d2d0bfaeec2db85aed832157297
#
_cell.length_a   1.000
_cell.length_b   1.000
_cell.length_c   1.000
_cell.angle_alpha   90.00
_cell.angle_beta   90.00
_cell.angle_gamma   90.00
#
_symmetry.space_group_name_H-M   'P 1'
#
loop_
_entity.id
_entity.type
_entity.pdbx_description
1 polymer ?
#
loop_
_entity_poly.entity_id
_entity_poly.type
_entity_poly.pdbx_seq_one_letter_code
_entity_poly.pdbx_strand_id
1 'polypeptide(L)'
;MIFITRKTDTRNTWLDFMFVTKCRYNCFGKQSHIDTSTAAFRELEALGFEFGVFGFGGTHTHFQANVPKKYSVQVAEIMLKSRSAQRMFEKHPGFRKRYPRGSFWSGYEHHESIGRKDFAESTEYILDQERHHGIHVIDDRQQRLNAFTAERDAASPSHARA
;
A
#
# COMPACT_ATOMS: atom_id res chain seq x y z
N MET A 1 -3.52 -28.19 13.69
CA MET A 1 -4.95 -28.36 13.28
C MET A 1 -5.66 -27.07 12.90
N ILE A 2 -4.96 -26.01 12.85
CA ILE A 2 -5.48 -24.64 12.65
C ILE A 2 -5.42 -24.23 11.17
N PHE A 3 -4.90 -25.07 10.35
CA PHE A 3 -4.45 -24.73 9.00
C PHE A 3 -5.50 -24.92 7.93
N ILE A 4 -6.59 -25.55 8.28
CA ILE A 4 -7.64 -25.91 7.33
C ILE A 4 -8.48 -24.70 6.94
N THR A 5 -8.62 -23.74 7.84
CA THR A 5 -9.44 -22.56 7.62
C THR A 5 -8.87 -21.61 6.55
N ARG A 6 -7.57 -21.56 6.40
CA ARG A 6 -6.94 -20.74 5.38
C ARG A 6 -7.10 -21.28 3.96
N LYS A 7 -7.23 -22.60 3.84
CA LYS A 7 -7.29 -23.25 2.54
C LYS A 7 -8.66 -23.13 1.87
N THR A 8 -9.68 -22.92 2.67
CA THR A 8 -11.07 -22.84 2.21
C THR A 8 -11.55 -21.39 2.08
N ASP A 9 -10.78 -20.41 2.51
CA ASP A 9 -11.17 -19.03 2.37
C ASP A 9 -10.82 -18.51 0.97
N THR A 10 -11.51 -19.08 0.01
CA THR A 10 -11.49 -18.68 -1.39
C THR A 10 -12.16 -17.33 -1.62
N ARG A 11 -12.67 -16.70 -0.57
CA ARG A 11 -13.46 -15.47 -0.61
C ARG A 11 -12.68 -14.24 -0.18
N ASN A 12 -11.36 -14.34 -0.09
CA ASN A 12 -10.50 -13.18 0.03
C ASN A 12 -10.64 -12.33 -1.22
N THR A 13 -11.08 -11.09 -1.03
CA THR A 13 -11.28 -10.15 -2.10
C THR A 13 -10.04 -9.30 -2.25
N TRP A 14 -9.12 -9.74 -3.09
CA TRP A 14 -8.00 -8.93 -3.53
C TRP A 14 -8.47 -7.95 -4.59
N LEU A 15 -8.16 -6.69 -4.37
CA LEU A 15 -8.51 -5.59 -5.25
C LEU A 15 -7.27 -4.78 -5.59
N ASP A 16 -7.25 -4.31 -6.82
CA ASP A 16 -6.34 -3.26 -7.28
C ASP A 16 -7.04 -1.92 -7.09
N PHE A 17 -6.45 -1.04 -6.29
CA PHE A 17 -6.96 0.30 -6.05
C PHE A 17 -6.11 1.34 -6.76
N MET A 18 -6.76 2.36 -7.30
CA MET A 18 -6.11 3.57 -7.74
C MET A 18 -6.76 4.79 -7.06
N PHE A 19 -5.98 5.54 -6.28
CA PHE A 19 -6.41 6.78 -5.68
C PHE A 19 -5.65 7.96 -6.30
N VAL A 20 -6.38 9.02 -6.60
CA VAL A 20 -5.84 10.24 -7.19
C VAL A 20 -5.95 11.37 -6.17
N THR A 21 -4.90 12.17 -6.03
CA THR A 21 -4.91 13.35 -5.15
C THR A 21 -5.91 14.38 -5.65
N LYS A 22 -6.55 15.08 -4.72
CA LYS A 22 -7.50 16.14 -5.05
C LYS A 22 -6.83 17.23 -5.91
N CYS A 23 -7.50 17.64 -6.95
CA CYS A 23 -6.99 18.57 -7.97
C CYS A 23 -5.74 18.09 -8.69
N ARG A 24 -5.41 16.80 -8.60
CA ARG A 24 -4.19 16.21 -9.19
C ARG A 24 -2.91 16.94 -8.82
N TYR A 25 -2.83 17.45 -7.60
CA TYR A 25 -1.58 18.05 -7.11
C TYR A 25 -0.52 16.98 -6.89
N ASN A 26 0.73 17.33 -7.20
CA ASN A 26 1.87 16.48 -6.91
C ASN A 26 2.13 16.45 -5.39
N CYS A 27 1.61 15.40 -4.73
CA CYS A 27 1.72 15.21 -3.29
C CYS A 27 2.78 14.18 -2.90
N PHE A 28 3.27 13.40 -3.84
CA PHE A 28 4.21 12.30 -3.59
C PHE A 28 5.60 12.53 -4.19
N GLY A 29 6.02 13.79 -4.26
CA GLY A 29 7.35 14.14 -4.72
C GLY A 29 8.48 13.90 -3.70
N LYS A 30 8.13 13.58 -2.45
CA LYS A 30 9.09 13.27 -1.38
C LYS A 30 8.86 11.88 -0.84
N GLN A 31 9.95 11.15 -0.57
CA GLN A 31 9.89 9.81 0.00
C GLN A 31 9.12 9.79 1.34
N SER A 32 9.30 10.81 2.18
CA SER A 32 8.58 10.92 3.46
C SER A 32 7.06 10.96 3.32
N HIS A 33 6.54 11.51 2.22
CA HIS A 33 5.10 11.54 1.92
C HIS A 33 4.59 10.15 1.52
N ILE A 34 5.38 9.43 0.71
CA ILE A 34 5.12 8.04 0.32
C ILE A 34 5.11 7.14 1.56
N ASP A 35 6.13 7.25 2.40
CA ASP A 35 6.26 6.44 3.62
C ASP A 35 5.09 6.68 4.58
N THR A 36 4.68 7.93 4.76
CA THR A 36 3.52 8.26 5.60
C THR A 36 2.23 7.67 5.07
N SER A 37 1.99 7.77 3.77
CA SER A 37 0.79 7.22 3.15
C SER A 37 0.76 5.70 3.23
N THR A 38 1.87 5.04 2.94
CA THR A 38 2.01 3.58 3.03
C THR A 38 1.79 3.09 4.47
N ALA A 39 2.42 3.73 5.43
CA ALA A 39 2.25 3.39 6.85
C ALA A 39 0.80 3.57 7.31
N ALA A 40 0.12 4.60 6.82
CA ALA A 40 -1.28 4.85 7.15
C ALA A 40 -2.22 3.78 6.58
N PHE A 41 -2.00 3.33 5.35
CA PHE A 41 -2.74 2.20 4.79
C PHE A 41 -2.53 0.94 5.63
N ARG A 42 -1.30 0.66 6.05
CA ARG A 42 -0.96 -0.51 6.86
C ARG A 42 -1.54 -0.48 8.26
N GLU A 43 -1.92 0.66 8.80
CA GLU A 43 -2.66 0.72 10.06
C GLU A 43 -3.96 -0.10 10.00
N LEU A 44 -4.54 -0.26 8.81
CA LEU A 44 -5.74 -1.07 8.61
C LEU A 44 -5.48 -2.59 8.66
N GLU A 45 -4.24 -3.03 8.70
CA GLU A 45 -3.89 -4.44 8.94
C GLU A 45 -4.45 -4.93 10.27
N ALA A 46 -4.53 -4.06 11.27
CA ALA A 46 -5.17 -4.36 12.55
C ALA A 46 -6.67 -4.71 12.43
N LEU A 47 -7.32 -4.30 11.35
CA LEU A 47 -8.71 -4.60 11.05
C LEU A 47 -8.88 -5.78 10.08
N GLY A 48 -7.78 -6.43 9.71
CA GLY A 48 -7.77 -7.60 8.85
C GLY A 48 -7.48 -7.32 7.37
N PHE A 49 -7.12 -6.10 6.99
CA PHE A 49 -6.61 -5.82 5.66
C PHE A 49 -5.24 -6.49 5.46
N GLU A 50 -4.98 -6.90 4.24
CA GLU A 50 -3.65 -7.32 3.82
C GLU A 50 -3.26 -6.51 2.58
N PHE A 51 -1.99 -6.21 2.43
CA PHE A 51 -1.50 -5.41 1.31
C PHE A 51 -0.44 -6.17 0.51
N GLY A 52 -0.47 -5.97 -0.80
CA GLY A 52 0.56 -6.40 -1.72
C GLY A 52 1.54 -5.26 -2.00
N VAL A 53 1.80 -4.99 -3.28
CA VAL A 53 2.69 -3.91 -3.71
C VAL A 53 1.98 -2.56 -3.72
N PHE A 54 2.76 -1.50 -3.48
CA PHE A 54 2.34 -0.12 -3.63
C PHE A 54 3.17 0.55 -4.72
N GLY A 55 2.51 1.26 -5.62
CA GLY A 55 3.16 2.14 -6.59
C GLY A 55 2.67 3.58 -6.42
N PHE A 56 3.60 4.54 -6.37
CA PHE A 56 3.29 5.95 -6.21
C PHE A 56 3.79 6.75 -7.41
N GLY A 57 2.84 7.39 -8.11
CA GLY A 57 3.14 8.53 -8.97
C GLY A 57 3.04 9.84 -8.18
N GLY A 58 3.40 10.97 -8.79
CA GLY A 58 3.31 12.26 -8.09
C GLY A 58 1.89 12.61 -7.65
N THR A 59 0.89 12.22 -8.42
CA THR A 59 -0.51 12.62 -8.27
C THR A 59 -1.46 11.48 -7.90
N HIS A 60 -0.95 10.24 -7.81
CA HIS A 60 -1.78 9.06 -7.60
C HIS A 60 -1.00 7.92 -6.95
N THR A 61 -1.72 6.95 -6.47
CA THR A 61 -1.16 5.67 -6.00
C THR A 61 -1.96 4.51 -6.55
N HIS A 62 -1.25 3.44 -6.90
CA HIS A 62 -1.80 2.12 -7.17
C HIS A 62 -1.36 1.15 -6.09
N PHE A 63 -2.24 0.30 -5.64
CA PHE A 63 -1.86 -0.74 -4.67
C PHE A 63 -2.84 -1.89 -4.66
N GLN A 64 -2.35 -3.03 -4.21
CA GLN A 64 -3.15 -4.23 -4.01
C GLN A 64 -3.55 -4.34 -2.55
N ALA A 65 -4.82 -4.60 -2.29
CA ALA A 65 -5.30 -4.86 -0.95
C ALA A 65 -6.32 -6.00 -0.92
N ASN A 66 -6.21 -6.84 0.10
CA ASN A 66 -7.23 -7.80 0.45
C ASN A 66 -8.17 -7.18 1.47
N VAL A 67 -9.42 -6.99 1.07
CA VAL A 67 -10.45 -6.37 1.91
C VAL A 67 -11.15 -7.44 2.73
N PRO A 68 -11.24 -7.28 4.07
CA PRO A 68 -11.99 -8.18 4.90
C PRO A 68 -13.46 -8.28 4.47
N LYS A 69 -14.03 -9.47 4.52
CA LYS A 69 -15.41 -9.73 4.05
C LYS A 69 -16.48 -8.90 4.74
N LYS A 70 -16.23 -8.48 5.96
CA LYS A 70 -17.16 -7.65 6.73
C LYS A 70 -17.32 -6.23 6.19
N TYR A 71 -16.43 -5.80 5.28
CA TYR A 71 -16.49 -4.48 4.66
C TYR A 71 -16.89 -4.58 3.19
N SER A 72 -17.78 -3.71 2.75
CA SER A 72 -17.97 -3.48 1.32
C SER A 72 -16.75 -2.77 0.73
N VAL A 73 -16.57 -2.86 -0.59
CA VAL A 73 -15.49 -2.15 -1.28
C VAL A 73 -15.59 -0.64 -1.03
N GLN A 74 -16.78 -0.09 -1.07
CA GLN A 74 -17.02 1.34 -0.81
C GLN A 74 -16.58 1.75 0.60
N VAL A 75 -16.92 0.96 1.61
CA VAL A 75 -16.50 1.22 2.99
C VAL A 75 -14.99 1.10 3.12
N ALA A 76 -14.38 0.10 2.48
CA ALA A 76 -12.92 -0.06 2.47
C ALA A 76 -12.22 1.16 1.85
N GLU A 77 -12.71 1.68 0.74
CA GLU A 77 -12.19 2.90 0.11
C GLU A 77 -12.26 4.11 1.05
N ILE A 78 -13.39 4.30 1.70
CA ILE A 78 -13.57 5.39 2.68
C ILE A 78 -12.55 5.24 3.83
N MET A 79 -12.37 4.04 4.35
CA MET A 79 -11.42 3.78 5.44
C MET A 79 -9.98 4.05 5.01
N LEU A 80 -9.58 3.58 3.83
CA LEU A 80 -8.25 3.77 3.27
C LEU A 80 -7.97 5.26 3.03
N LYS A 81 -8.89 5.96 2.36
CA LYS A 81 -8.77 7.40 2.08
C LYS A 81 -8.75 8.23 3.36
N SER A 82 -9.65 7.96 4.30
CA SER A 82 -9.74 8.72 5.55
C SER A 82 -8.50 8.56 6.40
N ARG A 83 -8.02 7.33 6.57
CA ARG A 83 -6.84 7.05 7.40
C ARG A 83 -5.59 7.70 6.82
N SER A 84 -5.35 7.50 5.54
CA SER A 84 -4.18 8.07 4.88
C SER A 84 -4.23 9.60 4.83
N ALA A 85 -5.37 10.21 4.53
CA ALA A 85 -5.54 11.66 4.55
C ALA A 85 -5.28 12.24 5.93
N GLN A 86 -5.81 11.62 6.98
CA GLN A 86 -5.58 12.05 8.36
C GLN A 86 -4.08 12.07 8.68
N ARG A 87 -3.36 11.00 8.42
CA ARG A 87 -1.92 10.91 8.69
C ARG A 87 -1.09 11.88 7.84
N MET A 88 -1.48 12.08 6.59
CA MET A 88 -0.82 13.05 5.72
C MET A 88 -0.94 14.47 6.27
N PHE A 89 -2.11 14.89 6.72
CA PHE A 89 -2.31 16.20 7.33
C PHE A 89 -1.64 16.35 8.70
N GLU A 90 -1.61 15.30 9.52
CA GLU A 90 -0.96 15.30 10.81
C GLU A 90 0.57 15.43 10.71
N LYS A 91 1.17 14.62 9.86
CA LYS A 91 2.64 14.58 9.72
C LYS A 91 3.19 15.63 8.77
N HIS A 92 2.39 16.07 7.83
CA HIS A 92 2.77 17.05 6.83
C HIS A 92 1.75 18.20 6.77
N PRO A 93 1.69 19.03 7.81
CA PRO A 93 0.66 20.08 7.94
C PRO A 93 0.69 21.11 6.81
N GLY A 94 1.80 21.21 6.07
CA GLY A 94 1.90 22.04 4.88
C GLY A 94 0.87 21.72 3.80
N PHE A 95 0.35 20.48 3.74
CA PHE A 95 -0.72 20.13 2.81
C PHE A 95 -2.03 20.84 3.08
N ARG A 96 -2.26 21.36 4.30
CA ARG A 96 -3.44 22.20 4.59
C ARG A 96 -3.44 23.54 3.85
N LYS A 97 -2.28 23.99 3.40
CA LYS A 97 -2.22 25.17 2.51
C LYS A 97 -2.77 24.87 1.12
N ARG A 98 -2.55 23.66 0.60
CA ARG A 98 -3.14 23.21 -0.66
C ARG A 98 -4.60 22.83 -0.53
N TYR A 99 -4.95 22.20 0.58
CA TYR A 99 -6.27 21.68 0.87
C TYR A 99 -6.81 22.31 2.16
N PRO A 100 -7.17 23.59 2.15
CA PRO A 100 -7.61 24.28 3.36
C PRO A 100 -8.92 23.71 3.91
N ARG A 101 -9.70 23.06 3.06
CA ARG A 101 -10.95 22.39 3.42
C ARG A 101 -11.04 21.03 2.72
N GLY A 102 -11.60 20.06 3.41
CA GLY A 102 -11.95 18.77 2.83
C GLY A 102 -10.83 17.76 2.75
N SER A 103 -10.91 16.90 1.77
CA SER A 103 -10.14 15.69 1.65
C SER A 103 -8.82 15.88 0.91
N PHE A 104 -7.87 15.02 1.20
CA PHE A 104 -6.60 14.88 0.49
C PHE A 104 -6.79 14.21 -0.90
N TRP A 105 -7.68 13.22 -0.94
CA TRP A 105 -7.97 12.45 -2.13
C TRP A 105 -9.13 13.03 -2.93
N SER A 106 -9.11 12.84 -4.24
CA SER A 106 -10.24 13.18 -5.10
C SER A 106 -11.41 12.22 -4.88
N GLY A 107 -12.60 12.60 -5.37
CA GLY A 107 -13.73 11.68 -5.46
C GLY A 107 -13.59 10.59 -6.51
N TYR A 108 -12.55 10.65 -7.35
CA TYR A 108 -12.28 9.60 -8.33
C TYR A 108 -11.85 8.32 -7.61
N GLU A 109 -12.51 7.26 -7.96
CA GLU A 109 -12.26 5.93 -7.42
C GLU A 109 -12.18 4.95 -8.58
N HIS A 110 -11.15 4.14 -8.58
CA HIS A 110 -11.02 3.02 -9.48
C HIS A 110 -10.55 1.83 -8.68
N HIS A 111 -11.25 0.73 -8.84
CA HIS A 111 -10.84 -0.56 -8.31
C HIS A 111 -11.20 -1.67 -9.28
N GLU A 112 -10.38 -2.69 -9.30
CA GLU A 112 -10.60 -3.90 -10.08
C GLU A 112 -10.39 -5.12 -9.19
N SER A 113 -11.23 -6.13 -9.38
CA SER A 113 -11.03 -7.41 -8.71
C SER A 113 -9.84 -8.13 -9.31
N ILE A 114 -8.95 -8.61 -8.46
CA ILE A 114 -7.81 -9.41 -8.88
C ILE A 114 -8.15 -10.89 -8.67
N GLY A 115 -8.27 -11.63 -9.76
CA GLY A 115 -8.38 -13.08 -9.73
C GLY A 115 -7.05 -13.73 -9.30
N ARG A 116 -7.11 -15.00 -8.88
CA ARG A 116 -5.89 -15.75 -8.49
C ARG A 116 -4.82 -15.81 -9.57
N LYS A 117 -5.24 -15.88 -10.83
CA LYS A 117 -4.33 -15.93 -11.97
C LYS A 117 -3.72 -14.56 -12.27
N ASP A 118 -4.46 -13.50 -11.96
CA ASP A 118 -4.13 -12.14 -12.37
C ASP A 118 -3.30 -11.40 -11.31
N PHE A 119 -3.14 -11.98 -10.10
CA PHE A 119 -2.40 -11.34 -9.02
C PHE A 119 -0.92 -11.12 -9.37
N ALA A 120 -0.28 -12.12 -9.96
CA ALA A 120 1.11 -12.01 -10.41
C ALA A 120 1.23 -10.97 -11.55
N GLU A 121 0.28 -10.96 -12.47
CA GLU A 121 0.22 -10.05 -13.60
C GLU A 121 0.00 -8.60 -13.14
N SER A 122 -0.93 -8.37 -12.20
CA SER A 122 -1.14 -7.08 -11.57
C SER A 122 0.11 -6.59 -10.81
N THR A 123 0.77 -7.49 -10.09
CA THR A 123 2.03 -7.18 -9.40
C THR A 123 3.11 -6.75 -10.40
N GLU A 124 3.27 -7.51 -11.47
CA GLU A 124 4.24 -7.23 -12.53
C GLU A 124 3.95 -5.89 -13.21
N TYR A 125 2.68 -5.62 -13.48
CA TYR A 125 2.24 -4.35 -14.04
C TYR A 125 2.60 -3.15 -13.15
N ILE A 126 2.35 -3.23 -11.84
CA ILE A 126 2.70 -2.16 -10.91
C ILE A 126 4.23 -1.97 -10.83
N LEU A 127 4.99 -3.07 -10.80
CA LEU A 127 6.45 -3.03 -10.75
C LEU A 127 7.06 -2.44 -12.04
N ASP A 128 6.47 -2.73 -13.18
CA ASP A 128 6.96 -2.26 -14.49
C ASP A 128 6.65 -0.77 -14.72
N GLN A 129 5.63 -0.22 -14.08
CA GLN A 129 5.31 1.21 -14.15
C GLN A 129 6.44 2.11 -13.64
N GLU A 130 7.25 1.65 -12.71
CA GLU A 130 8.43 2.39 -12.25
C GLU A 130 9.40 2.66 -13.41
N ARG A 131 9.56 1.69 -14.27
CA ARG A 131 10.48 1.73 -15.40
C ARG A 131 10.00 2.65 -16.52
N HIS A 132 8.68 2.72 -16.74
CA HIS A 132 8.08 3.45 -17.86
C HIS A 132 7.54 4.83 -17.50
N HIS A 133 7.16 5.06 -16.24
CA HIS A 133 6.45 6.27 -15.83
C HIS A 133 7.08 7.00 -14.64
N GLY A 134 8.24 6.57 -14.15
CA GLY A 134 8.89 7.18 -12.99
C GLY A 134 8.07 7.08 -11.70
N ILE A 135 7.28 6.01 -11.57
CA ILE A 135 6.47 5.72 -10.39
C ILE A 135 7.36 5.04 -9.35
N HIS A 136 7.35 5.53 -8.13
CA HIS A 136 8.03 4.87 -7.02
C HIS A 136 7.23 3.64 -6.57
N VAL A 137 7.84 2.46 -6.68
CA VAL A 137 7.24 1.20 -6.26
C VAL A 137 7.82 0.76 -4.91
N ILE A 138 6.95 0.39 -4.00
CA ILE A 138 7.30 -0.24 -2.74
C ILE A 138 6.85 -1.69 -2.80
N ASP A 139 7.80 -2.61 -2.97
CA ASP A 139 7.54 -4.04 -2.87
C ASP A 139 7.79 -4.50 -1.44
N ASP A 140 6.70 -4.76 -0.74
CA ASP A 140 6.74 -5.21 0.64
C ASP A 140 7.40 -6.57 0.84
N ARG A 141 7.32 -7.43 -0.16
CA ARG A 141 7.97 -8.73 -0.12
C ARG A 141 9.48 -8.59 -0.11
N GLN A 142 10.01 -7.63 -0.87
CA GLN A 142 11.43 -7.33 -0.91
C GLN A 142 11.92 -6.75 0.42
N GLN A 143 11.14 -5.89 1.04
CA GLN A 143 11.47 -5.33 2.36
C GLN A 143 11.51 -6.42 3.43
N ARG A 144 10.57 -7.36 3.43
CA ARG A 144 10.55 -8.49 4.36
C ARG A 144 11.75 -9.44 4.14
N LEU A 145 12.11 -9.69 2.89
CA LEU A 145 13.30 -10.50 2.56
C LEU A 145 14.59 -9.82 3.02
N ASN A 146 14.69 -8.51 2.80
CA ASN A 146 15.87 -7.74 3.22
C ASN A 146 16.00 -7.68 4.75
N ALA A 147 14.89 -7.53 5.48
CA ALA A 147 14.88 -7.59 6.93
C ALA A 147 15.30 -8.95 7.45
N PHE A 148 14.80 -10.03 6.86
CA PHE A 148 15.14 -11.40 7.23
C PHE A 148 16.63 -11.74 6.96
N THR A 149 17.18 -11.26 5.85
CA THR A 149 18.62 -11.43 5.55
C THR A 149 19.49 -10.63 6.51
N ALA A 150 19.12 -9.40 6.83
CA ALA A 150 19.86 -8.57 7.78
C ALA A 150 19.90 -9.18 9.19
N GLU A 151 18.78 -9.76 9.65
CA GLU A 151 18.73 -10.47 10.93
C GLU A 151 19.61 -11.74 10.93
N ARG A 152 19.65 -12.48 9.84
CA ARG A 152 20.53 -13.65 9.69
C ARG A 152 22.00 -13.27 9.72
N ASP A 153 22.38 -12.22 9.03
CA ASP A 153 23.76 -11.75 8.98
C ASP A 153 24.22 -11.19 10.32
N ALA A 154 23.32 -10.54 11.06
CA ALA A 154 23.59 -10.06 12.42
C ALA A 154 23.69 -11.20 13.45
N ALA A 155 23.03 -12.33 13.21
CA ALA A 155 23.03 -13.50 14.09
C ALA A 155 24.18 -14.48 13.82
N SER A 156 24.96 -14.29 12.76
CA SER A 156 26.13 -15.13 12.45
C SER A 156 27.31 -14.71 13.32
N PRO A 157 27.78 -15.57 14.26
CA PRO A 157 28.97 -15.25 15.04
C PRO A 157 30.17 -15.23 14.10
N SER A 158 30.90 -14.13 14.10
CA SER A 158 32.20 -14.04 13.44
C SER A 158 33.11 -15.14 14.00
N HIS A 159 33.43 -16.11 13.17
CA HIS A 159 34.53 -17.02 13.47
C HIS A 159 35.81 -16.19 13.38
N ALA A 160 36.19 -15.63 14.51
CA ALA A 160 37.54 -15.14 14.69
C ALA A 160 38.47 -16.39 14.60
N ARG A 161 39.15 -16.48 13.50
CA ARG A 161 40.31 -17.41 13.42
C ARG A 161 41.42 -16.76 14.23
N ALA A 162 41.76 -17.44 15.28
CA ALA A 162 43.04 -17.27 15.96
C ALA A 162 44.18 -17.76 15.07
#